data_a5757dfd95eed9bf3150497d0a06d8a3
#
_entry.id   a5757dfd95eed9bf3150497d0a06d8a3
#
_cell.length_a   1.000
_cell.length_b   1.000
_cell.length_c   1.000
_cell.angle_alpha   90.00
_cell.angle_beta   90.00
_cell.angle_gamma   90.00
#
_symmetry.space_group_name_H-M   'P 1'
#
loop_
_entity.id
_entity.type
_entity.pdbx_description
1 polymer ?
#
loop_
_entity_poly.entity_id
_entity_poly.type
_entity_poly.pdbx_seq_one_letter_code
_entity_poly.pdbx_strand_id
1 'polypeptide(L)'
;MEYPIPTHLQQFLEPVGEENSEYEVTGTVRCTCGCKNFEVWQSNERQIIKLVCKQCGKEIQLFDAGKHGWNGFVCGDDFLDRTLPFEKHTCPDCDEDVFEVTVHISSQGKQDFLEECVANDDSFSGEDWVDGFEWITVSLTCRECSGEDQEWVDLETM
;
A
#
# COMPACT_ATOMS: atom_id res chain seq x y z
N MET A 1 1.09 18.57 -9.86
CA MET A 1 1.37 17.20 -10.35
C MET A 1 0.59 16.19 -9.53
N GLU A 2 -0.07 15.25 -10.19
CA GLU A 2 -0.83 14.21 -9.52
C GLU A 2 0.05 12.97 -9.33
N TYR A 3 0.19 12.52 -8.08
CA TYR A 3 0.91 11.29 -7.76
C TYR A 3 -0.06 10.11 -7.71
N PRO A 4 0.40 8.89 -8.04
CA PRO A 4 -0.45 7.69 -8.04
C PRO A 4 -0.68 7.15 -6.62
N ILE A 5 -1.21 7.99 -5.73
CA ILE A 5 -1.56 7.59 -4.37
C ILE A 5 -2.95 6.97 -4.39
N PRO A 6 -3.08 5.66 -4.07
CA PRO A 6 -4.40 5.02 -4.04
C PRO A 6 -5.38 5.77 -3.14
N THR A 7 -6.65 5.75 -3.52
CA THR A 7 -7.70 6.50 -2.81
C THR A 7 -7.72 6.22 -1.31
N HIS A 8 -7.55 4.95 -0.91
CA HIS A 8 -7.58 4.56 0.50
C HIS A 8 -6.37 5.04 1.30
N LEU A 9 -5.29 5.48 0.63
CA LEU A 9 -4.08 5.98 1.27
C LEU A 9 -3.89 7.50 1.17
N GLN A 10 -4.79 8.21 0.49
CA GLN A 10 -4.62 9.65 0.26
C GLN A 10 -4.53 10.47 1.55
N GLN A 11 -5.19 10.02 2.61
CA GLN A 11 -5.14 10.69 3.92
C GLN A 11 -3.93 10.29 4.76
N PHE A 12 -3.24 9.22 4.38
CA PHE A 12 -2.23 8.60 5.24
C PHE A 12 -0.83 8.56 4.63
N LEU A 13 -0.70 8.71 3.32
CA LEU A 13 0.60 8.63 2.66
C LEU A 13 1.16 10.02 2.41
N GLU A 14 2.29 10.30 3.04
CA GLU A 14 3.01 11.57 2.88
C GLU A 14 4.19 11.34 1.92
N PRO A 15 4.13 11.90 0.68
CA PRO A 15 5.20 11.68 -0.29
C PRO A 15 6.55 12.19 0.23
N VAL A 16 7.61 11.42 -0.01
CA VAL A 16 8.97 11.75 0.38
C VAL A 16 9.90 11.66 -0.82
N GLY A 17 10.96 12.48 -0.83
CA GLY A 17 11.94 12.51 -1.90
C GLY A 17 11.47 13.35 -3.09
N GLU A 18 12.35 13.46 -4.09
CA GLU A 18 12.15 14.32 -5.26
C GLU A 18 11.81 13.54 -6.54
N GLU A 19 11.80 12.21 -6.47
CA GLU A 19 11.63 11.36 -7.65
C GLU A 19 10.18 10.98 -7.92
N ASN A 20 9.22 11.58 -7.19
CA ASN A 20 7.80 11.27 -7.37
C ASN A 20 7.25 11.89 -8.65
N SER A 21 6.41 11.13 -9.35
CA SER A 21 5.80 11.55 -10.61
C SER A 21 4.41 10.91 -10.74
N GLU A 22 3.76 11.07 -11.90
CA GLU A 22 2.50 10.35 -12.17
C GLU A 22 2.71 8.85 -12.36
N TYR A 23 3.96 8.38 -12.49
CA TYR A 23 4.29 6.98 -12.70
C TYR A 23 4.74 6.27 -11.44
N GLU A 24 5.20 7.00 -10.45
CA GLU A 24 5.64 6.41 -9.19
C GLU A 24 5.58 7.39 -8.04
N VAL A 25 5.31 6.89 -6.85
CA VAL A 25 5.34 7.67 -5.62
C VAL A 25 5.92 6.82 -4.50
N THR A 26 6.79 7.43 -3.71
CA THR A 26 7.27 6.86 -2.43
C THR A 26 6.81 7.78 -1.30
N GLY A 27 6.21 7.20 -0.28
CA GLY A 27 5.74 7.99 0.85
C GLY A 27 5.83 7.23 2.16
N THR A 28 5.83 7.99 3.25
CA THR A 28 5.77 7.46 4.61
C THR A 28 4.33 7.49 5.08
N VAL A 29 3.88 6.42 5.72
CA VAL A 29 2.53 6.36 6.28
C VAL A 29 2.47 7.16 7.57
N ARG A 30 1.46 8.01 7.67
CA ARG A 30 1.20 8.85 8.82
C ARG A 30 -0.28 8.77 9.17
N CYS A 31 -0.56 8.50 10.45
CA CYS A 31 -1.93 8.50 10.95
C CYS A 31 -2.49 9.93 10.99
N THR A 32 -3.80 10.07 10.91
CA THR A 32 -4.47 11.37 11.03
C THR A 32 -4.21 12.04 12.37
N CYS A 33 -3.82 11.28 13.41
CA CYS A 33 -3.39 11.85 14.70
C CYS A 33 -1.95 12.39 14.67
N GLY A 34 -1.22 12.18 13.57
CA GLY A 34 0.15 12.64 13.39
C GLY A 34 1.22 11.60 13.70
N CYS A 35 0.85 10.44 14.21
CA CYS A 35 1.80 9.38 14.58
C CYS A 35 2.30 8.63 13.34
N LYS A 36 3.57 8.24 13.35
CA LYS A 36 4.21 7.44 12.30
C LYS A 36 4.64 6.06 12.81
N ASN A 37 4.19 5.66 13.99
CA ASN A 37 4.55 4.38 14.61
C ASN A 37 3.34 3.45 14.57
N PHE A 38 3.54 2.25 13.97
CA PHE A 38 2.45 1.33 13.72
C PHE A 38 2.79 -0.10 14.10
N GLU A 39 1.77 -0.86 14.55
CA GLU A 39 1.78 -2.31 14.44
C GLU A 39 1.43 -2.67 13.01
N VAL A 40 2.04 -3.73 12.50
CA VAL A 40 1.82 -4.22 11.14
C VAL A 40 1.24 -5.63 11.21
N TRP A 41 0.06 -5.80 10.61
CA TRP A 41 -0.66 -7.07 10.59
C TRP A 41 -0.86 -7.51 9.15
N GLN A 42 -0.76 -8.80 8.87
CA GLN A 42 -0.92 -9.35 7.54
C GLN A 42 -1.70 -10.65 7.54
N SER A 43 -2.30 -10.98 6.40
CA SER A 43 -2.86 -12.30 6.10
C SER A 43 -2.63 -12.63 4.63
N ASN A 44 -2.92 -13.88 4.24
CA ASN A 44 -2.73 -14.35 2.85
C ASN A 44 -1.32 -14.06 2.32
N GLU A 45 -0.30 -14.39 3.12
CA GLU A 45 1.10 -14.20 2.74
C GLU A 45 1.41 -12.76 2.34
N ARG A 46 0.95 -11.80 3.16
CA ARG A 46 1.16 -10.36 2.96
C ARG A 46 0.39 -9.76 1.78
N GLN A 47 -0.63 -10.46 1.28
CA GLN A 47 -1.52 -9.90 0.26
C GLN A 47 -2.65 -9.07 0.85
N ILE A 48 -2.85 -9.13 2.16
CA ILE A 48 -3.70 -8.20 2.93
C ILE A 48 -2.88 -7.67 4.08
N ILE A 49 -2.77 -6.35 4.17
CA ILE A 49 -1.96 -5.67 5.19
C ILE A 49 -2.77 -4.57 5.85
N LYS A 50 -2.82 -4.58 7.18
CA LYS A 50 -3.37 -3.47 7.95
C LYS A 50 -2.37 -2.96 8.96
N LEU A 51 -2.49 -1.69 9.29
CA LEU A 51 -1.68 -1.02 10.28
C LEU A 51 -2.55 -0.59 11.45
N VAL A 52 -1.99 -0.63 12.66
CA VAL A 52 -2.66 -0.11 13.84
C VAL A 52 -1.77 0.97 14.44
N CYS A 53 -2.28 2.20 14.53
CA CYS A 53 -1.54 3.32 15.10
C CYS A 53 -1.23 3.06 16.58
N LYS A 54 0.02 3.19 16.95
CA LYS A 54 0.45 2.97 18.34
C LYS A 54 -0.02 4.05 19.29
N GLN A 55 -0.41 5.22 18.77
CA GLN A 55 -0.86 6.35 19.60
C GLN A 55 -2.36 6.36 19.81
N CYS A 56 -3.15 6.29 18.72
CA CYS A 56 -4.61 6.42 18.82
C CYS A 56 -5.36 5.11 18.59
N GLY A 57 -4.67 4.04 18.18
CA GLY A 57 -5.28 2.74 17.95
C GLY A 57 -6.07 2.61 16.66
N LYS A 58 -6.03 3.61 15.78
CA LYS A 58 -6.75 3.58 14.51
C LYS A 58 -6.20 2.49 13.60
N GLU A 59 -7.11 1.72 12.99
CA GLU A 59 -6.74 0.75 11.96
C GLU A 59 -6.73 1.42 10.58
N ILE A 60 -5.65 1.18 9.83
CA ILE A 60 -5.49 1.66 8.46
C ILE A 60 -5.31 0.45 7.57
N GLN A 61 -6.18 0.28 6.57
CA GLN A 61 -5.97 -0.73 5.55
C GLN A 61 -4.88 -0.24 4.59
N LEU A 62 -3.71 -0.89 4.62
CA LEU A 62 -2.60 -0.50 3.77
C LEU A 62 -2.74 -1.07 2.38
N PHE A 63 -3.08 -2.36 2.26
CA PHE A 63 -3.16 -3.05 1.00
C PHE A 63 -4.07 -4.27 1.10
N ASP A 64 -4.82 -4.52 0.02
CA ASP A 64 -5.67 -5.71 -0.14
C ASP A 64 -5.63 -6.08 -1.62
N ALA A 65 -4.95 -7.17 -1.98
CA ALA A 65 -4.74 -7.57 -3.35
C ALA A 65 -6.04 -7.91 -4.11
N GLY A 66 -7.12 -8.21 -3.38
CA GLY A 66 -8.43 -8.45 -3.97
C GLY A 66 -9.23 -7.18 -4.24
N LYS A 67 -8.73 -6.02 -3.84
CA LYS A 67 -9.42 -4.72 -4.00
C LYS A 67 -8.55 -3.64 -4.63
N HIS A 68 -7.24 -3.72 -4.47
CA HIS A 68 -6.30 -2.68 -4.88
C HIS A 68 -5.35 -3.20 -5.95
N GLY A 69 -4.85 -2.28 -6.78
CA GLY A 69 -4.02 -2.61 -7.90
C GLY A 69 -4.84 -3.06 -9.10
N TRP A 70 -4.20 -3.27 -10.25
CA TRP A 70 -4.90 -3.61 -11.49
C TRP A 70 -5.75 -4.88 -11.34
N ASN A 71 -5.16 -5.98 -10.86
CA ASN A 71 -5.87 -7.26 -10.76
C ASN A 71 -7.04 -7.22 -9.78
N GLY A 72 -6.88 -6.57 -8.64
CA GLY A 72 -7.94 -6.48 -7.63
C GLY A 72 -9.00 -5.44 -7.98
N PHE A 73 -8.58 -4.22 -8.29
CA PHE A 73 -9.51 -3.11 -8.53
C PHE A 73 -10.14 -3.15 -9.91
N VAL A 74 -9.34 -3.32 -10.97
CA VAL A 74 -9.84 -3.27 -12.36
C VAL A 74 -10.44 -4.60 -12.77
N CYS A 75 -9.72 -5.70 -12.57
CA CYS A 75 -10.19 -7.05 -12.97
C CYS A 75 -11.17 -7.66 -11.97
N GLY A 76 -11.19 -7.19 -10.73
CA GLY A 76 -12.06 -7.71 -9.69
C GLY A 76 -11.69 -9.11 -9.22
N ASP A 77 -10.43 -9.50 -9.39
CA ASP A 77 -9.95 -10.82 -9.02
C ASP A 77 -9.74 -10.93 -7.50
N ASP A 78 -10.69 -11.56 -6.82
CA ASP A 78 -10.57 -11.81 -5.38
C ASP A 78 -10.38 -13.30 -5.14
N PHE A 79 -9.10 -13.71 -5.09
CA PHE A 79 -8.69 -15.09 -4.84
C PHE A 79 -8.24 -15.31 -3.40
N LEU A 80 -8.44 -14.34 -2.52
CA LEU A 80 -7.96 -14.36 -1.15
C LEU A 80 -8.90 -15.12 -0.23
N ASP A 81 -8.32 -15.79 0.77
CA ASP A 81 -9.10 -16.43 1.83
C ASP A 81 -9.31 -15.44 2.97
N ARG A 82 -10.49 -14.84 3.01
CA ARG A 82 -10.82 -13.80 4.00
C ARG A 82 -11.21 -14.36 5.36
N THR A 83 -11.20 -15.69 5.52
CA THR A 83 -11.40 -16.34 6.81
C THR A 83 -10.11 -16.52 7.59
N LEU A 84 -8.94 -16.31 6.95
CA LEU A 84 -7.66 -16.43 7.62
C LEU A 84 -7.46 -15.29 8.64
N PRO A 85 -6.94 -15.62 9.84
CA PRO A 85 -6.65 -14.58 10.83
C PRO A 85 -5.47 -13.71 10.39
N PHE A 86 -5.46 -12.47 10.87
CA PHE A 86 -4.29 -11.61 10.73
C PHE A 86 -3.19 -12.05 11.71
N GLU A 87 -1.96 -11.98 11.25
CA GLU A 87 -0.78 -12.25 12.06
C GLU A 87 0.01 -10.96 12.24
N LYS A 88 0.36 -10.64 13.49
CA LYS A 88 1.16 -9.45 13.77
C LYS A 88 2.62 -9.71 13.41
N HIS A 89 3.20 -8.78 12.65
CA HIS A 89 4.62 -8.83 12.31
C HIS A 89 5.46 -8.29 13.46
N THR A 90 6.52 -9.01 13.80
CA THR A 90 7.50 -8.56 14.79
C THR A 90 8.88 -8.48 14.14
N CYS A 91 9.73 -7.59 14.68
CA CYS A 91 11.09 -7.44 14.16
C CYS A 91 11.89 -8.73 14.39
N PRO A 92 12.52 -9.30 13.35
CA PRO A 92 13.29 -10.53 13.50
C PRO A 92 14.57 -10.35 14.34
N ASP A 93 15.01 -9.10 14.53
CA ASP A 93 16.24 -8.80 15.26
C ASP A 93 16.01 -8.53 16.75
N CYS A 94 14.90 -7.88 17.12
CA CYS A 94 14.64 -7.47 18.50
C CYS A 94 13.26 -7.87 19.03
N ASP A 95 12.44 -8.52 18.23
CA ASP A 95 11.07 -8.97 18.56
C ASP A 95 10.06 -7.85 18.87
N GLU A 96 10.41 -6.59 18.63
CA GLU A 96 9.48 -5.48 18.81
C GLU A 96 8.44 -5.38 17.70
N ASP A 97 7.32 -4.71 17.96
CA ASP A 97 6.18 -4.65 17.05
C ASP A 97 5.87 -3.23 16.56
N VAL A 98 6.81 -2.30 16.71
CA VAL A 98 6.62 -0.91 16.32
C VAL A 98 7.46 -0.56 15.11
N PHE A 99 6.80 -0.13 14.02
CA PHE A 99 7.46 0.13 12.75
C PHE A 99 7.08 1.48 12.18
N GLU A 100 8.04 2.12 11.50
CA GLU A 100 7.76 3.14 10.50
C GLU A 100 7.55 2.43 9.16
N VAL A 101 6.52 2.84 8.43
CA VAL A 101 6.10 2.16 7.19
C VAL A 101 6.28 3.10 6.01
N THR A 102 7.02 2.66 5.01
CA THR A 102 7.21 3.38 3.75
C THR A 102 6.61 2.55 2.62
N VAL A 103 5.88 3.19 1.72
CA VAL A 103 5.21 2.54 0.60
C VAL A 103 5.67 3.16 -0.71
N HIS A 104 6.06 2.31 -1.65
CA HIS A 104 6.34 2.70 -3.03
C HIS A 104 5.27 2.11 -3.94
N ILE A 105 4.68 2.95 -4.77
CA ILE A 105 3.63 2.55 -5.73
C ILE A 105 4.13 2.91 -7.13
N SER A 106 4.03 1.97 -8.07
CA SER A 106 4.26 2.21 -9.49
C SER A 106 2.94 2.15 -10.25
N SER A 107 2.76 3.08 -11.19
CA SER A 107 1.57 3.21 -12.01
C SER A 107 1.95 3.37 -13.48
N GLN A 108 1.08 2.93 -14.37
CA GLN A 108 1.28 3.21 -15.80
C GLN A 108 0.93 4.65 -16.18
N GLY A 109 0.40 5.44 -15.23
CA GLY A 109 -0.04 6.79 -15.46
C GLY A 109 -1.51 6.88 -15.88
N LYS A 110 -2.09 8.07 -15.72
CA LYS A 110 -3.53 8.28 -15.96
C LYS A 110 -3.93 7.99 -17.40
N GLN A 111 -3.17 8.50 -18.37
CA GLN A 111 -3.52 8.35 -19.78
C GLN A 111 -3.47 6.89 -20.22
N ASP A 112 -2.39 6.18 -19.89
CA ASP A 112 -2.24 4.78 -20.28
C ASP A 112 -3.28 3.89 -19.59
N PHE A 113 -3.62 4.18 -18.33
CA PHE A 113 -4.69 3.49 -17.63
C PHE A 113 -6.02 3.64 -18.37
N LEU A 114 -6.39 4.86 -18.75
CA LEU A 114 -7.65 5.11 -19.45
C LEU A 114 -7.68 4.46 -20.83
N GLU A 115 -6.57 4.51 -21.56
CA GLU A 115 -6.47 3.87 -22.88
C GLU A 115 -6.61 2.34 -22.78
N GLU A 116 -6.01 1.73 -21.76
CA GLU A 116 -6.11 0.29 -21.55
C GLU A 116 -7.51 -0.12 -21.11
N CYS A 117 -8.18 0.67 -20.27
CA CYS A 117 -9.59 0.42 -19.91
C CYS A 117 -10.50 0.46 -21.13
N VAL A 118 -10.31 1.42 -22.02
CA VAL A 118 -11.09 1.50 -23.28
C VAL A 118 -10.83 0.26 -24.14
N ALA A 119 -9.57 -0.16 -24.26
CA ALA A 119 -9.21 -1.35 -25.05
C ALA A 119 -9.84 -2.64 -24.51
N ASN A 120 -10.10 -2.70 -23.20
CA ASN A 120 -10.68 -3.89 -22.54
C ASN A 120 -12.18 -3.73 -22.25
N ASP A 121 -12.82 -2.70 -22.78
CA ASP A 121 -14.24 -2.37 -22.53
C ASP A 121 -14.58 -2.12 -21.05
N ASP A 122 -13.61 -1.71 -20.27
CA ASP A 122 -13.81 -1.35 -18.86
C ASP A 122 -14.30 0.09 -18.73
N SER A 123 -15.22 0.32 -17.80
CA SER A 123 -15.83 1.63 -17.56
C SER A 123 -15.39 2.19 -16.22
N PHE A 124 -14.29 2.92 -16.22
CA PHE A 124 -13.78 3.61 -15.02
C PHE A 124 -13.74 5.11 -15.25
N SER A 125 -13.89 5.88 -14.15
CA SER A 125 -13.75 7.32 -14.22
C SER A 125 -12.27 7.73 -14.34
N GLY A 126 -12.04 8.98 -14.75
CA GLY A 126 -10.68 9.50 -14.89
C GLY A 126 -9.88 9.54 -13.58
N GLU A 127 -10.55 9.42 -12.44
CA GLU A 127 -9.90 9.43 -11.13
C GLU A 127 -9.50 8.04 -10.63
N ASP A 128 -10.00 6.98 -11.25
CA ASP A 128 -9.77 5.60 -10.80
C ASP A 128 -8.36 5.09 -11.11
N TRP A 129 -7.60 5.79 -11.91
CA TRP A 129 -6.25 5.36 -12.31
C TRP A 129 -5.31 5.13 -11.13
N VAL A 130 -5.50 5.86 -10.02
CA VAL A 130 -4.66 5.71 -8.83
C VAL A 130 -4.90 4.39 -8.10
N ASP A 131 -6.08 3.78 -8.27
CA ASP A 131 -6.44 2.53 -7.62
C ASP A 131 -6.04 1.30 -8.44
N GLY A 132 -5.75 1.48 -9.73
CA GLY A 132 -5.30 0.42 -10.64
C GLY A 132 -3.80 0.40 -10.84
N PHE A 133 -3.02 0.61 -9.80
CA PHE A 133 -1.55 0.64 -9.88
C PHE A 133 -0.97 -0.74 -10.26
N GLU A 134 0.27 -0.74 -10.77
CA GLU A 134 0.93 -1.94 -11.30
C GLU A 134 1.75 -2.70 -10.26
N TRP A 135 2.31 -1.99 -9.28
CA TRP A 135 3.26 -2.57 -8.34
C TRP A 135 3.20 -1.86 -7.00
N ILE A 136 3.37 -2.62 -5.91
CA ILE A 136 3.48 -2.06 -4.56
C ILE A 136 4.68 -2.67 -3.83
N THR A 137 5.48 -1.82 -3.20
CA THR A 137 6.57 -2.22 -2.33
C THR A 137 6.34 -1.60 -0.96
N VAL A 138 6.41 -2.41 0.08
CA VAL A 138 6.26 -1.94 1.47
C VAL A 138 7.58 -2.17 2.18
N SER A 139 8.14 -1.11 2.77
CA SER A 139 9.36 -1.14 3.55
C SER A 139 9.04 -0.87 5.01
N LEU A 140 9.65 -1.63 5.90
CA LEU A 140 9.47 -1.48 7.35
C LEU A 140 10.80 -1.10 8.01
N THR A 141 10.76 -0.13 8.93
CA THR A 141 11.89 0.23 9.77
C THR A 141 11.48 0.04 11.22
N CYS A 142 12.17 -0.84 11.94
CA CYS A 142 11.91 -1.05 13.36
C CYS A 142 12.26 0.21 14.15
N ARG A 143 11.32 0.66 14.99
CA ARG A 143 11.53 1.88 15.78
C ARG A 143 12.42 1.67 17.01
N GLU A 144 12.66 0.42 17.41
CA GLU A 144 13.50 0.09 18.56
C GLU A 144 14.97 -0.15 18.17
N CYS A 145 15.22 -1.02 17.19
CA CYS A 145 16.59 -1.37 16.80
C CYS A 145 17.04 -0.70 15.49
N SER A 146 16.16 0.05 14.81
CA SER A 146 16.42 0.68 13.53
C SER A 146 16.71 -0.29 12.39
N GLY A 147 16.43 -1.57 12.57
CA GLY A 147 16.55 -2.58 11.52
C GLY A 147 15.56 -2.31 10.39
N GLU A 148 16.01 -2.43 9.15
CA GLU A 148 15.21 -2.16 7.98
C GLU A 148 14.92 -3.42 7.18
N ASP A 149 13.68 -3.56 6.70
CA ASP A 149 13.29 -4.53 5.69
C ASP A 149 12.71 -3.73 4.51
N GLN A 150 13.54 -3.49 3.50
CA GLN A 150 13.20 -2.59 2.39
C GLN A 150 12.21 -3.20 1.39
N GLU A 151 12.04 -4.52 1.40
CA GLU A 151 11.14 -5.23 0.51
C GLU A 151 10.31 -6.24 1.29
N TRP A 152 9.74 -5.81 2.40
CA TRP A 152 8.86 -6.66 3.18
C TRP A 152 7.67 -7.16 2.36
N VAL A 153 7.15 -6.30 1.50
CA VAL A 153 6.28 -6.66 0.37
C VAL A 153 6.87 -6.06 -0.90
N ASP A 154 6.96 -6.85 -1.94
CA ASP A 154 7.34 -6.41 -3.28
C ASP A 154 6.49 -7.22 -4.25
N LEU A 155 5.36 -6.63 -4.66
CA LEU A 155 4.31 -7.36 -5.34
C LEU A 155 3.84 -6.66 -6.61
N GLU A 156 3.89 -7.38 -7.72
CA GLU A 156 3.24 -6.96 -8.96
C GLU A 156 1.73 -7.18 -8.84
N THR A 157 0.95 -6.14 -9.18
CA THR A 157 -0.51 -6.14 -9.06
C THR A 157 -1.22 -6.12 -10.40
N MET A 158 -0.46 -6.32 -11.48
CA MET A 158 -0.98 -6.31 -12.85
C MET A 158 -0.69 -7.60 -13.60
#